data_0f6d7529e741be186268cdcd230bbc01
#
_entry.id   0f6d7529e741be186268cdcd230bbc01
#
_cell.length_a   1.000
_cell.length_b   1.000
_cell.length_c   1.000
_cell.angle_alpha   90.00
_cell.angle_beta   90.00
_cell.angle_gamma   90.00
#
_symmetry.space_group_name_H-M   'P 1'
#
loop_
_entity.id
_entity.type
_entity.pdbx_description
1 polymer ?
#
loop_
_entity_poly.entity_id
_entity_poly.type
_entity_poly.pdbx_seq_one_letter_code
_entity_poly.pdbx_strand_id
1 'polypeptide(L)'
;MDDIRRGEIFYIARGGATSGSEQFADRPAVVVSNDKNNKHSGVIEVVYMTTQPKTDLPTHVTVRSTGRLSTVLCEQVSSVSTDRVNNYIGQVSEQEMKNIDIALMISLQLSGGGKTSKQYNETIQKQQEEIEYYRNKIQAMQQSLEEKKTEKPQEAAGETSEIVVRLETERDTYKALYEQLFERMLNGGTGN
;
A
#
# COMPACT_ATOMS: atom_id res chain seq x y z
N MET A 1 -0.73 -32.07 2.71
CA MET A 1 -0.86 -30.60 2.47
C MET A 1 0.54 -30.03 2.56
N ASP A 2 0.96 -29.28 1.57
CA ASP A 2 2.23 -28.58 1.64
C ASP A 2 2.21 -27.60 2.82
N ASP A 3 3.36 -27.41 3.49
CA ASP A 3 3.46 -26.53 4.65
C ASP A 3 3.04 -25.10 4.26
N ILE A 4 1.95 -24.60 4.84
CA ILE A 4 1.50 -23.20 4.63
C ILE A 4 2.52 -22.26 5.29
N ARG A 5 3.04 -21.30 4.50
CA ARG A 5 4.10 -20.39 4.94
C ARG A 5 3.60 -18.96 5.06
N ARG A 6 4.23 -18.22 5.94
CA ARG A 6 4.01 -16.78 6.08
C ARG A 6 4.28 -16.05 4.76
N GLY A 7 3.41 -15.12 4.41
CA GLY A 7 3.49 -14.35 3.17
C GLY A 7 2.87 -15.02 1.96
N GLU A 8 2.51 -16.29 2.04
CA GLU A 8 1.77 -16.96 0.98
C GLU A 8 0.34 -16.44 0.91
N ILE A 9 -0.22 -16.47 -0.31
CA ILE A 9 -1.55 -15.97 -0.62
C ILE A 9 -2.40 -17.14 -1.10
N PHE A 10 -3.54 -17.31 -0.45
CA PHE A 10 -4.52 -18.34 -0.77
C PHE A 10 -5.92 -17.77 -0.91
N TYR A 11 -6.76 -18.46 -1.66
CA TYR A 11 -8.20 -18.29 -1.52
C TYR A 11 -8.67 -18.98 -0.23
N ILE A 12 -9.39 -18.23 0.59
CA ILE A 12 -9.98 -18.74 1.82
C ILE A 12 -11.46 -19.00 1.59
N ALA A 13 -11.88 -20.24 1.79
CA ALA A 13 -13.26 -20.66 1.65
C ALA A 13 -14.16 -19.92 2.64
N ARG A 14 -15.37 -19.66 2.21
CA ARG A 14 -16.40 -19.03 3.04
C ARG A 14 -16.60 -19.81 4.34
N GLY A 15 -16.54 -19.13 5.48
CA GLY A 15 -17.02 -19.63 6.76
C GLY A 15 -18.54 -19.65 6.82
N GLY A 16 -19.11 -20.41 7.78
CA GLY A 16 -20.56 -20.49 8.00
C GLY A 16 -21.24 -19.11 8.17
N ALA A 17 -22.55 -19.09 8.47
CA ALA A 17 -23.39 -17.90 8.48
C ALA A 17 -22.70 -16.66 9.04
N THR A 18 -22.40 -15.71 8.16
CA THR A 18 -21.82 -14.40 8.51
C THR A 18 -22.94 -13.38 8.68
N SER A 19 -22.81 -12.50 9.65
CA SER A 19 -23.75 -11.42 9.94
C SER A 19 -23.11 -10.07 9.61
N GLY A 20 -23.81 -9.21 8.89
CA GLY A 20 -23.38 -7.84 8.61
C GLY A 20 -22.41 -7.67 7.44
N SER A 21 -21.42 -6.80 7.58
CA SER A 21 -20.44 -6.46 6.53
C SER A 21 -19.34 -7.52 6.32
N GLU A 22 -19.48 -8.70 6.91
CA GLU A 22 -18.53 -9.79 6.75
C GLU A 22 -18.57 -10.36 5.31
N GLN A 23 -17.45 -10.91 4.91
CA GLN A 23 -17.17 -11.28 3.52
C GLN A 23 -17.94 -12.52 3.07
N PHE A 24 -18.80 -12.36 2.06
CA PHE A 24 -19.72 -13.41 1.57
C PHE A 24 -19.15 -14.39 0.53
N ALA A 25 -17.96 -14.18 -0.02
CA ALA A 25 -17.35 -15.01 -1.06
C ALA A 25 -15.95 -15.47 -0.67
N ASP A 26 -15.49 -16.56 -1.29
CA ASP A 26 -14.09 -16.94 -1.21
C ASP A 26 -13.21 -15.77 -1.61
N ARG A 27 -12.23 -15.44 -0.79
CA ARG A 27 -11.39 -14.27 -0.99
C ARG A 27 -9.92 -14.59 -0.88
N PRO A 28 -9.09 -13.90 -1.65
CA PRO A 28 -7.66 -13.98 -1.46
C PRO A 28 -7.28 -13.34 -0.12
N ALA A 29 -6.38 -13.99 0.58
CA ALA A 29 -5.83 -13.52 1.84
C ALA A 29 -4.35 -13.89 1.94
N VAL A 30 -3.58 -13.04 2.62
CA VAL A 30 -2.17 -13.25 2.93
C VAL A 30 -2.06 -13.93 4.28
N VAL A 31 -1.26 -14.98 4.37
CA VAL A 31 -0.92 -15.64 5.64
C VAL A 31 0.04 -14.76 6.43
N VAL A 32 -0.35 -14.39 7.64
CA VAL A 32 0.43 -13.50 8.50
C VAL A 32 0.93 -14.16 9.78
N SER A 33 0.44 -15.35 10.10
CA SER A 33 0.99 -16.18 11.19
C SER A 33 2.37 -16.73 10.84
N ASN A 34 3.18 -17.00 11.84
CA ASN A 34 4.52 -17.52 11.65
C ASN A 34 4.51 -19.03 11.27
N ASP A 35 5.54 -19.45 10.52
CA ASP A 35 5.63 -20.81 9.97
C ASP A 35 5.61 -21.90 11.04
N LYS A 36 6.15 -21.62 12.23
CA LYS A 36 6.14 -22.58 13.32
C LYS A 36 4.71 -22.84 13.83
N ASN A 37 3.90 -21.80 13.95
CA ASN A 37 2.49 -21.95 14.29
C ASN A 37 1.73 -22.65 13.17
N ASN A 38 1.95 -22.23 11.92
CA ASN A 38 1.27 -22.80 10.75
C ASN A 38 1.49 -24.32 10.64
N LYS A 39 2.69 -24.77 10.98
CA LYS A 39 3.05 -26.19 10.94
C LYS A 39 2.40 -27.04 12.03
N HIS A 40 2.13 -26.46 13.19
CA HIS A 40 1.69 -27.18 14.38
C HIS A 40 0.26 -26.88 14.83
N SER A 41 -0.41 -25.95 14.18
CA SER A 41 -1.79 -25.55 14.46
C SER A 41 -2.71 -25.89 13.28
N GLY A 42 -3.91 -26.33 13.58
CA GLY A 42 -4.99 -26.42 12.59
C GLY A 42 -5.60 -25.06 12.22
N VAL A 43 -5.02 -23.95 12.70
CA VAL A 43 -5.50 -22.60 12.47
C VAL A 43 -4.34 -21.72 12.08
N ILE A 44 -4.56 -20.84 11.12
CA ILE A 44 -3.63 -19.80 10.66
C ILE A 44 -4.26 -18.42 10.77
N GLU A 45 -3.44 -17.39 10.92
CA GLU A 45 -3.89 -16.01 10.86
C GLU A 45 -3.69 -15.48 9.44
N VAL A 46 -4.74 -14.88 8.91
CA VAL A 46 -4.74 -14.29 7.57
C VAL A 46 -5.26 -12.86 7.57
N VAL A 47 -4.88 -12.11 6.55
CA VAL A 47 -5.42 -10.77 6.26
C VAL A 47 -5.99 -10.77 4.86
N TYR A 48 -7.26 -10.39 4.74
CA TYR A 48 -7.94 -10.37 3.44
C TYR A 48 -7.42 -9.26 2.53
N MET A 49 -7.51 -9.51 1.24
CA MET A 49 -7.13 -8.54 0.22
C MET A 49 -8.23 -8.33 -0.81
N THR A 50 -8.17 -7.20 -1.50
CA THR A 50 -9.17 -6.79 -2.49
C THR A 50 -8.52 -6.09 -3.68
N THR A 51 -9.10 -6.26 -4.86
CA THR A 51 -8.76 -5.47 -6.06
C THR A 51 -9.64 -4.22 -6.21
N GLN A 52 -10.66 -4.06 -5.35
CA GLN A 52 -11.50 -2.87 -5.36
C GLN A 52 -10.73 -1.66 -4.81
N PRO A 53 -10.86 -0.49 -5.44
CA PRO A 53 -10.26 0.74 -4.91
C PRO A 53 -10.69 0.98 -3.47
N LYS A 54 -9.74 1.34 -2.63
CA LYS A 54 -9.96 1.63 -1.21
C LYS A 54 -9.39 3.00 -0.86
N THR A 55 -9.95 3.60 0.18
CA THR A 55 -9.39 4.80 0.80
C THR A 55 -7.97 4.48 1.29
N ASP A 56 -7.07 5.43 1.14
CA ASP A 56 -5.71 5.31 1.65
C ASP A 56 -5.73 5.42 3.18
N LEU A 57 -5.49 4.29 3.84
CA LEU A 57 -5.42 4.18 5.30
C LEU A 57 -4.05 3.60 5.69
N PRO A 58 -3.52 3.96 6.87
CA PRO A 58 -2.25 3.39 7.36
C PRO A 58 -2.28 1.86 7.55
N THR A 59 -3.48 1.26 7.59
CA THR A 59 -3.70 -0.18 7.67
C THR A 59 -3.88 -0.85 6.32
N HIS A 60 -3.84 -0.09 5.22
CA HIS A 60 -3.96 -0.59 3.86
C HIS A 60 -2.60 -0.71 3.21
N VAL A 61 -2.25 -1.89 2.71
CA VAL A 61 -0.97 -2.14 2.04
C VAL A 61 -1.23 -2.56 0.61
N THR A 62 -0.68 -1.81 -0.33
CA THR A 62 -0.74 -2.16 -1.74
C THR A 62 0.28 -3.25 -2.05
N VAL A 63 -0.16 -4.33 -2.73
CA VAL A 63 0.69 -5.44 -3.17
C VAL A 63 0.54 -5.67 -4.67
N ARG A 64 1.64 -6.08 -5.32
CA ARG A 64 1.74 -6.30 -6.76
C ARG A 64 2.18 -7.71 -7.11
N SER A 65 2.65 -8.48 -6.13
CA SER A 65 3.22 -9.81 -6.30
C SER A 65 2.26 -10.85 -6.91
N THR A 66 0.95 -10.57 -6.94
CA THR A 66 -0.06 -11.44 -7.56
C THR A 66 -0.28 -11.18 -9.06
N GLY A 67 0.50 -10.30 -9.68
CA GLY A 67 0.27 -9.85 -11.06
C GLY A 67 -0.91 -8.88 -11.23
N ARG A 68 -1.64 -8.57 -10.15
CA ARG A 68 -2.71 -7.58 -10.11
C ARG A 68 -2.52 -6.66 -8.92
N LEU A 69 -2.75 -5.38 -9.13
CA LEU A 69 -2.74 -4.41 -8.03
C LEU A 69 -3.85 -4.77 -7.05
N SER A 70 -3.48 -5.03 -5.81
CA SER A 70 -4.41 -5.42 -4.76
C SER A 70 -4.08 -4.69 -3.46
N THR A 71 -5.08 -4.48 -2.62
CA THR A 71 -4.92 -3.87 -1.30
C THR A 71 -5.15 -4.93 -0.23
N VAL A 72 -4.17 -5.11 0.65
CA VAL A 72 -4.27 -5.91 1.88
C VAL A 72 -4.89 -5.05 2.97
N LEU A 73 -5.93 -5.56 3.61
CA LEU A 73 -6.75 -4.84 4.59
C LEU A 73 -6.34 -5.28 6.02
N CYS A 74 -5.28 -4.69 6.57
CA CYS A 74 -4.69 -5.13 7.83
C CYS A 74 -5.57 -4.90 9.06
N GLU A 75 -6.70 -4.23 8.93
CA GLU A 75 -7.75 -4.17 9.94
C GLU A 75 -8.67 -5.42 9.93
N GLN A 76 -8.56 -6.29 8.92
CA GLN A 76 -9.38 -7.50 8.77
C GLN A 76 -8.57 -8.77 9.04
N VAL A 77 -7.89 -8.81 10.18
CA VAL A 77 -7.18 -10.02 10.64
C VAL A 77 -8.21 -11.09 11.04
N SER A 78 -8.01 -12.31 10.59
CA SER A 78 -8.92 -13.41 10.83
C SER A 78 -8.18 -14.71 11.11
N SER A 79 -8.63 -15.44 12.11
CA SER A 79 -8.21 -16.82 12.38
C SER A 79 -9.00 -17.78 11.49
N VAL A 80 -8.31 -18.58 10.73
CA VAL A 80 -8.91 -19.47 9.72
C VAL A 80 -8.41 -20.90 9.93
N SER A 81 -9.34 -21.88 9.95
CA SER A 81 -8.95 -23.29 9.90
C SER A 81 -8.21 -23.60 8.61
N THR A 82 -7.16 -24.41 8.69
CA THR A 82 -6.41 -24.88 7.52
C THR A 82 -7.29 -25.63 6.50
N ASP A 83 -8.40 -26.22 6.93
CA ASP A 83 -9.37 -26.89 6.06
C ASP A 83 -10.11 -25.92 5.12
N ARG A 84 -10.06 -24.61 5.42
CA ARG A 84 -10.66 -23.56 4.61
C ARG A 84 -9.69 -22.92 3.63
N VAL A 85 -8.44 -23.34 3.65
CA VAL A 85 -7.41 -22.86 2.73
C VAL A 85 -7.55 -23.59 1.41
N ASN A 86 -7.89 -22.84 0.37
CA ASN A 86 -8.09 -23.36 -0.99
C ASN A 86 -6.84 -23.09 -1.86
N ASN A 87 -7.05 -22.73 -3.11
CA ASN A 87 -6.00 -22.59 -4.11
C ASN A 87 -4.94 -21.56 -3.72
N TYR A 88 -3.68 -21.94 -3.86
CA TYR A 88 -2.53 -21.05 -3.80
C TYR A 88 -2.55 -20.07 -4.97
N ILE A 89 -2.28 -18.79 -4.69
CA ILE A 89 -2.27 -17.71 -5.68
C ILE A 89 -0.86 -17.21 -5.95
N GLY A 90 -0.04 -17.12 -4.91
CA GLY A 90 1.31 -16.55 -4.98
C GLY A 90 1.85 -16.22 -3.59
N GLN A 91 2.88 -15.41 -3.56
CA GLN A 91 3.52 -14.96 -2.32
C GLN A 91 3.83 -13.46 -2.41
N VAL A 92 3.62 -12.72 -1.35
CA VAL A 92 4.08 -11.33 -1.25
C VAL A 92 5.60 -11.28 -1.18
N SER A 93 6.20 -10.21 -1.71
CA SER A 93 7.64 -9.97 -1.58
C SER A 93 8.00 -9.71 -0.11
N GLU A 94 9.29 -9.86 0.24
CA GLU A 94 9.76 -9.55 1.59
C GLU A 94 9.41 -8.12 2.01
N GLN A 95 9.47 -7.19 1.06
CA GLN A 95 9.16 -5.80 1.32
C GLN A 95 7.68 -5.56 1.56
N GLU A 96 6.81 -6.17 0.74
CA GLU A 96 5.37 -6.13 0.96
C GLU A 96 5.01 -6.75 2.32
N MET A 97 5.68 -7.86 2.71
CA MET A 97 5.47 -8.47 4.02
C MET A 97 5.88 -7.55 5.17
N LYS A 98 7.01 -6.84 5.07
CA LYS A 98 7.42 -5.84 6.07
C LYS A 98 6.39 -4.72 6.21
N ASN A 99 5.82 -4.25 5.09
CA ASN A 99 4.79 -3.22 5.10
C ASN A 99 3.50 -3.74 5.77
N ILE A 100 3.13 -5.00 5.50
CA ILE A 100 2.00 -5.67 6.16
C ILE A 100 2.25 -5.77 7.67
N ASP A 101 3.46 -6.12 8.10
CA ASP A 101 3.82 -6.19 9.52
C ASP A 101 3.64 -4.84 10.22
N ILE A 102 4.10 -3.76 9.59
CA ILE A 102 3.92 -2.40 10.11
C ILE A 102 2.44 -2.04 10.20
N ALA A 103 1.68 -2.30 9.15
CA ALA A 103 0.25 -2.02 9.10
C ALA A 103 -0.53 -2.83 10.16
N LEU A 104 -0.16 -4.09 10.40
CA LEU A 104 -0.69 -4.92 11.48
C LEU A 104 -0.35 -4.36 12.87
N MET A 105 0.88 -3.91 13.08
CA MET A 105 1.27 -3.25 14.33
C MET A 105 0.42 -2.00 14.60
N ILE A 106 0.14 -1.22 13.57
CA ILE A 106 -0.73 -0.04 13.66
C ILE A 106 -2.18 -0.48 13.96
N SER A 107 -2.71 -1.40 13.18
CA SER A 107 -4.09 -1.87 13.27
C SER A 107 -4.42 -2.46 14.65
N LEU A 108 -3.49 -3.25 15.19
CA LEU A 108 -3.65 -3.93 16.48
C LEU A 108 -3.11 -3.13 17.66
N GLN A 109 -2.58 -1.91 17.39
CA GLN A 109 -1.93 -1.06 18.41
C GLN A 109 -0.86 -1.82 19.20
N LEU A 110 -0.10 -2.68 18.52
CA LEU A 110 0.96 -3.45 19.16
C LEU A 110 2.12 -2.52 19.47
N SER A 111 2.38 -2.30 20.73
CA SER A 111 3.60 -1.65 21.19
C SER A 111 4.74 -2.63 20.94
N GLY A 112 5.45 -2.46 19.84
CA GLY A 112 6.67 -3.23 19.59
C GLY A 112 7.60 -3.05 20.79
N GLY A 113 8.02 -4.13 21.40
CA GLY A 113 8.96 -4.13 22.53
C GLY A 113 10.32 -3.60 22.10
N GLY A 114 10.45 -2.29 21.93
CA GLY A 114 11.70 -1.65 21.57
C GLY A 114 11.50 -0.41 20.68
N LYS A 115 12.50 0.42 20.61
CA LYS A 115 12.57 1.72 19.93
C LYS A 115 12.06 1.77 18.48
N THR A 116 11.78 0.63 17.87
CA THR A 116 11.46 0.44 16.45
C THR A 116 10.09 1.02 16.05
N SER A 117 9.04 0.83 16.85
CA SER A 117 7.68 1.30 16.48
C SER A 117 7.59 2.83 16.45
N LYS A 118 8.23 3.52 17.41
CA LYS A 118 8.23 4.99 17.47
C LYS A 118 9.03 5.57 16.30
N GLN A 119 10.18 5.00 15.97
CA GLN A 119 10.99 5.41 14.83
C GLN A 119 10.29 5.19 13.49
N TYR A 120 9.57 4.06 13.32
CA TYR A 120 8.79 3.81 12.10
C TYR A 120 7.64 4.81 11.94
N ASN A 121 6.90 5.09 13.00
CA ASN A 121 5.82 6.07 12.97
C ASN A 121 6.33 7.48 12.65
N GLU A 122 7.44 7.90 13.24
CA GLU A 122 8.07 9.20 12.95
C GLU A 122 8.57 9.27 11.49
N THR A 123 9.10 8.17 10.96
CA THR A 123 9.54 8.10 9.56
C THR A 123 8.36 8.15 8.60
N ILE A 124 7.31 7.37 8.86
CA ILE A 124 6.07 7.38 8.07
C ILE A 124 5.44 8.77 8.07
N GLN A 125 5.34 9.40 9.22
CA GLN A 125 4.76 10.74 9.34
C GLN A 125 5.57 11.77 8.53
N LYS A 126 6.89 11.77 8.63
CA LYS A 126 7.75 12.66 7.82
C LYS A 126 7.57 12.43 6.32
N GLN A 127 7.51 11.17 5.90
CA GLN A 127 7.30 10.84 4.48
C GLN A 127 5.92 11.27 3.99
N GLN A 128 4.88 11.14 4.83
CA GLN A 128 3.53 11.62 4.51
C GLN A 128 3.48 13.14 4.34
N GLU A 129 4.13 13.89 5.24
CA GLU A 129 4.24 15.36 5.16
C GLU A 129 4.97 15.79 3.87
N GLU A 130 6.04 15.08 3.50
CA GLU A 130 6.81 15.35 2.30
C GLU A 130 6.02 15.03 1.02
N ILE A 131 5.27 13.94 1.00
CA ILE A 131 4.36 13.57 -0.09
C ILE A 131 3.27 14.64 -0.25
N GLU A 132 2.67 15.09 0.82
CA GLU A 132 1.62 16.13 0.78
C GLU A 132 2.19 17.47 0.27
N TYR A 133 3.39 17.83 0.69
CA TYR A 133 4.10 19.01 0.17
C TYR A 133 4.27 18.95 -1.36
N TYR A 134 4.80 17.84 -1.89
CA TYR A 134 4.98 17.70 -3.35
C TYR A 134 3.66 17.61 -4.10
N ARG A 135 2.64 16.97 -3.53
CA ARG A 135 1.29 16.93 -4.12
C ARG A 135 0.72 18.34 -4.30
N ASN A 136 0.79 19.15 -3.26
CA ASN A 136 0.32 20.54 -3.30
C ASN A 136 1.11 21.40 -4.31
N LYS A 137 2.42 21.16 -4.42
CA LYS A 137 3.27 21.86 -5.38
C LYS A 137 2.97 21.48 -6.82
N ILE A 138 2.72 20.20 -7.10
CA ILE A 138 2.27 19.71 -8.42
C ILE A 138 0.93 20.36 -8.79
N GLN A 139 -0.02 20.40 -7.87
CA GLN A 139 -1.33 20.99 -8.11
C GLN A 139 -1.23 22.48 -8.43
N ALA A 140 -0.42 23.24 -7.69
CA ALA A 140 -0.19 24.66 -7.95
C ALA A 140 0.45 24.90 -9.34
N MET A 141 1.41 24.04 -9.73
CA MET A 141 2.01 24.13 -11.08
C MET A 141 1.03 23.81 -12.20
N GLN A 142 0.16 22.81 -11.98
CA GLN A 142 -0.89 22.46 -12.95
C GLN A 142 -1.86 23.62 -13.17
N GLN A 143 -2.29 24.29 -12.08
CA GLN A 143 -3.14 25.48 -12.16
C GLN A 143 -2.47 26.62 -12.93
N SER A 144 -1.19 26.89 -12.64
CA SER A 144 -0.43 27.94 -13.34
C SER A 144 -0.25 27.64 -14.84
N LEU A 145 -0.12 26.38 -15.22
CA LEU A 145 -0.06 25.96 -16.62
C LEU A 145 -1.43 26.11 -17.32
N GLU A 146 -2.52 25.79 -16.64
CA GLU A 146 -3.88 25.96 -17.19
C GLU A 146 -4.23 27.44 -17.38
N GLU A 147 -3.91 28.29 -16.41
CA GLU A 147 -4.12 29.74 -16.50
C GLU A 147 -3.37 30.33 -17.72
N LYS A 148 -2.11 29.93 -17.93
CA LYS A 148 -1.31 30.37 -19.09
C LYS A 148 -1.80 29.85 -20.43
N LYS A 149 -2.46 28.69 -20.46
CA LYS A 149 -3.08 28.12 -21.67
C LYS A 149 -4.39 28.84 -22.02
N THR A 150 -5.08 29.45 -21.06
CA THR A 150 -6.35 30.16 -21.26
C THR A 150 -6.15 31.62 -21.63
N GLU A 151 -5.00 32.23 -21.33
CA GLU A 151 -4.64 33.55 -21.84
C GLU A 151 -4.34 33.45 -23.33
N LYS A 152 -5.24 33.98 -24.18
CA LYS A 152 -5.10 33.98 -25.64
C LYS A 152 -3.81 34.68 -26.06
N PRO A 153 -3.05 34.13 -27.00
CA PRO A 153 -1.83 34.72 -27.49
C PRO A 153 -2.14 35.91 -28.44
N GLN A 154 -1.97 37.13 -27.97
CA GLN A 154 -1.67 38.23 -28.81
C GLN A 154 -0.26 38.69 -28.49
N GLU A 155 0.68 38.37 -29.40
CA GLU A 155 2.05 38.89 -29.50
C GLU A 155 3.07 38.59 -28.37
N ALA A 156 3.35 37.32 -28.09
CA ALA A 156 4.65 36.92 -27.50
C ALA A 156 4.91 35.40 -27.69
N ALA A 157 4.97 34.93 -28.92
CA ALA A 157 5.07 33.48 -29.22
C ALA A 157 6.41 32.83 -28.79
N GLY A 158 7.42 33.61 -28.44
CA GLY A 158 8.73 33.12 -28.03
C GLY A 158 8.86 32.88 -26.50
N GLU A 159 8.59 33.90 -25.69
CA GLU A 159 8.80 33.86 -24.24
C GLU A 159 7.81 32.96 -23.54
N THR A 160 6.55 32.91 -24.00
CA THR A 160 5.51 32.07 -23.41
C THR A 160 5.80 30.57 -23.61
N SER A 161 6.36 30.20 -24.76
CA SER A 161 6.77 28.82 -25.07
C SER A 161 7.88 28.34 -24.13
N GLU A 162 8.87 29.20 -23.86
CA GLU A 162 10.01 28.87 -22.99
C GLU A 162 9.59 28.71 -21.52
N ILE A 163 8.69 29.57 -21.04
CA ILE A 163 8.13 29.48 -19.68
C ILE A 163 7.26 28.24 -19.52
N VAL A 164 6.44 27.89 -20.51
CA VAL A 164 5.62 26.66 -20.47
C VAL A 164 6.51 25.42 -20.43
N VAL A 165 7.52 25.32 -21.28
CA VAL A 165 8.49 24.21 -21.30
C VAL A 165 9.21 24.09 -19.96
N ARG A 166 9.61 25.21 -19.37
CA ARG A 166 10.25 25.22 -18.05
C ARG A 166 9.32 24.70 -16.95
N LEU A 167 8.07 25.18 -16.90
CA LEU A 167 7.08 24.74 -15.92
C LEU A 167 6.71 23.26 -16.11
N GLU A 168 6.62 22.78 -17.32
CA GLU A 168 6.40 21.36 -17.60
C GLU A 168 7.57 20.50 -17.12
N THR A 169 8.80 20.93 -17.35
CA THR A 169 10.01 20.25 -16.87
C THR A 169 10.06 20.21 -15.35
N GLU A 170 9.76 21.32 -14.67
CA GLU A 170 9.71 21.37 -13.22
C GLU A 170 8.59 20.47 -12.67
N ARG A 171 7.40 20.49 -13.23
CA ARG A 171 6.28 19.60 -12.88
C ARG A 171 6.69 18.12 -12.97
N ASP A 172 7.31 17.74 -14.09
CA ASP A 172 7.70 16.36 -14.33
C ASP A 172 8.81 15.92 -13.37
N THR A 173 9.71 16.83 -13.00
CA THR A 173 10.72 16.59 -11.97
C THR A 173 10.09 16.34 -10.60
N TYR A 174 9.14 17.17 -10.18
CA TYR A 174 8.45 16.98 -8.89
C TYR A 174 7.57 15.72 -8.90
N LYS A 175 6.96 15.40 -10.03
CA LYS A 175 6.20 14.17 -10.20
C LYS A 175 7.10 12.94 -10.04
N ALA A 176 8.27 12.96 -10.66
CA ALA A 176 9.25 11.87 -10.52
C ALA A 176 9.76 11.74 -9.07
N LEU A 177 10.02 12.85 -8.39
CA LEU A 177 10.39 12.86 -6.96
C LEU A 177 9.27 12.32 -6.08
N TYR A 178 8.03 12.71 -6.35
CA TYR A 178 6.85 12.17 -5.66
C TYR A 178 6.73 10.66 -5.84
N GLU A 179 6.84 10.17 -7.09
CA GLU A 179 6.79 8.74 -7.40
C GLU A 179 7.93 7.98 -6.70
N GLN A 180 9.15 8.54 -6.68
CA GLN A 180 10.29 7.95 -6.01
C GLN A 180 10.11 7.89 -4.48
N LEU A 181 9.55 8.95 -3.87
CA LEU A 181 9.21 8.98 -2.44
C LEU A 181 8.11 7.99 -2.10
N PHE A 182 7.08 7.95 -2.93
CA PHE A 182 5.98 7.01 -2.80
C PHE A 182 6.46 5.56 -2.90
N GLU A 183 7.33 5.25 -3.87
CA GLU A 183 7.98 3.93 -3.98
C GLU A 183 8.87 3.62 -2.77
N ARG A 184 9.61 4.59 -2.23
CA ARG A 184 10.37 4.40 -0.99
C ARG A 184 9.48 4.12 0.21
N MET A 185 8.33 4.79 0.30
CA MET A 185 7.36 4.57 1.36
C MET A 185 6.71 3.20 1.26
N LEU A 186 6.32 2.80 0.04
CA LEU A 186 5.81 1.44 -0.24
C LEU A 186 6.85 0.36 -0.01
N ASN A 187 8.11 0.68 -0.28
CA ASN A 187 9.22 -0.26 -0.20
C ASN A 187 9.99 -0.20 1.14
N GLY A 188 9.49 0.55 2.15
CA GLY A 188 10.04 0.67 3.50
C GLY A 188 11.53 0.94 3.50
N GLY A 189 11.91 2.17 3.70
CA GLY A 189 13.29 2.61 3.62
C GLY A 189 14.29 1.66 4.27
N THR A 190 15.01 0.91 3.46
CA THR A 190 16.28 0.32 3.84
C THR A 190 17.33 1.39 3.64
N GLY A 191 17.48 2.24 4.64
CA GLY A 191 18.70 3.02 4.81
C GLY A 191 19.60 2.27 5.79
N ASN A 192 20.77 1.95 5.34
CA ASN A 192 21.89 1.56 6.17
C ASN A 192 22.05 2.46 7.40
#